data_1698eba2538ff75277b9a5eefbafb894
#
_entry.id   1698eba2538ff75277b9a5eefbafb894
#
_cell.length_a   1.000
_cell.length_b   1.000
_cell.length_c   1.000
_cell.angle_alpha   90.00
_cell.angle_beta   90.00
_cell.angle_gamma   90.00
#
_symmetry.space_group_name_H-M   'P 1'
#
loop_
_entity.id
_entity.type
_entity.pdbx_description
1 polymer ?
#
loop_
_entity_poly.entity_id
_entity_poly.type
_entity_poly.pdbx_seq_one_letter_code
_entity_poly.pdbx_strand_id
1 'polypeptide(L)'
;MKEVLRLLEAEWETERQFVAQAGSEQDFPRGWTAALLMAHIASWRNRLRDSLIQASRGQPVSGPPADIDAFNAVELASSARISLEEAAARAQALHGDLIDLWATLGDRPFKWFTANTTGEALIRNSYVHPRRHLAEHYLERGDQSRGSEIREETLAELHRVDAPQSVIDLLL
;
A
#
# COMPACT_ATOMS: atom_id res chain seq x y z
N MET A 1 14.89 10.33 -5.82
CA MET A 1 15.20 9.28 -4.83
C MET A 1 14.75 9.64 -3.41
N LYS A 2 15.12 10.81 -2.89
CA LYS A 2 14.73 11.27 -1.53
C LYS A 2 13.21 11.39 -1.33
N GLU A 3 12.46 11.84 -2.35
CA GLU A 3 11.03 12.05 -2.26
C GLU A 3 10.24 10.75 -2.08
N VAL A 4 10.61 9.69 -2.81
CA VAL A 4 9.98 8.37 -2.64
C VAL A 4 10.17 7.86 -1.21
N LEU A 5 11.40 7.93 -0.68
CA LEU A 5 11.68 7.51 0.69
C LEU A 5 10.86 8.30 1.71
N ARG A 6 10.77 9.61 1.53
CA ARG A 6 9.98 10.48 2.43
C ARG A 6 8.49 10.10 2.42
N LEU A 7 7.93 9.80 1.24
CA LEU A 7 6.54 9.34 1.14
C LEU A 7 6.34 7.99 1.84
N LEU A 8 7.25 7.05 1.65
CA LEU A 8 7.18 5.75 2.30
C LEU A 8 7.32 5.88 3.83
N GLU A 9 8.22 6.73 4.33
CA GLU A 9 8.36 7.00 5.76
C GLU A 9 7.08 7.64 6.36
N ALA A 10 6.45 8.57 5.63
CA ALA A 10 5.19 9.16 6.05
C ALA A 10 4.05 8.13 6.10
N GLU A 11 4.03 7.18 5.16
CA GLU A 11 3.04 6.09 5.18
C GLU A 11 3.23 5.15 6.36
N TRP A 12 4.47 4.79 6.67
CA TRP A 12 4.77 3.99 7.86
C TRP A 12 4.17 4.60 9.13
N GLU A 13 4.28 5.91 9.30
CA GLU A 13 3.71 6.58 10.47
C GLU A 13 2.18 6.57 10.45
N THR A 14 1.56 6.75 9.28
CA THR A 14 0.09 6.69 9.13
C THR A 14 -0.44 5.30 9.50
N GLU A 15 0.21 4.23 9.04
CA GLU A 15 -0.17 2.86 9.39
C GLU A 15 0.02 2.56 10.88
N ARG A 16 1.10 3.04 11.49
CA ARG A 16 1.32 2.87 12.93
C ARG A 16 0.21 3.52 13.76
N GLN A 17 -0.18 4.73 13.39
CA GLN A 17 -1.29 5.44 14.05
C GLN A 17 -2.60 4.68 13.86
N PHE A 18 -2.87 4.20 12.66
CA PHE A 18 -4.04 3.37 12.38
C PHE A 18 -4.08 2.12 13.26
N VAL A 19 -3.01 1.33 13.31
CA VAL A 19 -2.93 0.09 14.10
C VAL A 19 -3.10 0.38 15.59
N ALA A 20 -2.53 1.48 16.10
CA ALA A 20 -2.67 1.88 17.50
C ALA A 20 -4.10 2.30 17.87
N GLN A 21 -4.86 2.85 16.92
CA GLN A 21 -6.23 3.32 17.12
C GLN A 21 -7.29 2.26 16.85
N ALA A 22 -7.01 1.33 15.91
CA ALA A 22 -7.99 0.36 15.42
C ALA A 22 -8.50 -0.62 16.49
N GLY A 23 -7.73 -0.85 17.54
CA GLY A 23 -8.14 -1.69 18.68
C GLY A 23 -8.61 -3.08 18.28
N SER A 24 -9.42 -3.70 19.15
CA SER A 24 -10.03 -5.02 18.93
C SER A 24 -11.40 -4.96 18.24
N GLU A 25 -11.69 -3.93 17.47
CA GLU A 25 -12.99 -3.71 16.87
C GLU A 25 -13.33 -4.73 15.80
N GLN A 26 -14.50 -5.36 15.92
CA GLN A 26 -14.86 -6.58 15.21
C GLN A 26 -15.58 -6.38 13.88
N ASP A 27 -16.22 -5.26 13.58
CA ASP A 27 -17.07 -5.19 12.40
C ASP A 27 -16.88 -3.93 11.55
N PHE A 28 -16.52 -4.12 10.28
CA PHE A 28 -16.54 -3.11 9.24
C PHE A 28 -17.75 -3.28 8.31
N PRO A 29 -18.32 -2.20 7.77
CA PRO A 29 -19.46 -2.28 6.87
C PRO A 29 -19.23 -3.19 5.65
N ARG A 30 -17.99 -3.27 5.14
CA ARG A 30 -17.60 -4.18 4.04
C ARG A 30 -17.12 -5.55 4.51
N GLY A 31 -17.20 -5.87 5.79
CA GLY A 31 -16.70 -7.12 6.34
C GLY A 31 -15.17 -7.21 6.47
N TRP A 32 -14.44 -6.13 6.26
CA TRP A 32 -12.99 -6.08 6.45
C TRP A 32 -12.68 -5.57 7.86
N THR A 33 -11.99 -6.35 8.65
CA THR A 33 -11.41 -5.92 9.92
C THR A 33 -10.11 -5.13 9.67
N ALA A 34 -9.63 -4.39 10.67
CA ALA A 34 -8.32 -3.76 10.59
C ALA A 34 -7.20 -4.78 10.28
N ALA A 35 -7.32 -5.99 10.83
CA ALA A 35 -6.40 -7.09 10.54
C ALA A 35 -6.42 -7.49 9.06
N LEU A 36 -7.61 -7.65 8.47
CA LEU A 36 -7.75 -7.98 7.04
C LEU A 36 -7.26 -6.85 6.15
N LEU A 37 -7.49 -5.60 6.54
CA LEU A 37 -6.96 -4.44 5.81
C LEU A 37 -5.43 -4.44 5.79
N MET A 38 -4.78 -4.64 6.94
CA MET A 38 -3.32 -4.72 7.03
C MET A 38 -2.77 -5.94 6.28
N ALA A 39 -3.47 -7.08 6.32
CA ALA A 39 -3.10 -8.27 5.55
C ALA A 39 -3.20 -8.02 4.03
N HIS A 40 -4.23 -7.31 3.58
CA HIS A 40 -4.38 -6.91 2.18
C HIS A 40 -3.24 -6.00 1.72
N ILE A 41 -2.88 -4.99 2.51
CA ILE A 41 -1.73 -4.13 2.23
C ILE A 41 -0.45 -4.96 2.14
N ALA A 42 -0.24 -5.90 3.07
CA ALA A 42 0.91 -6.79 3.07
C ALA A 42 0.98 -7.65 1.79
N SER A 43 -0.14 -8.22 1.35
CA SER A 43 -0.19 -9.06 0.14
C SER A 43 0.22 -8.30 -1.11
N TRP A 44 -0.25 -7.06 -1.28
CA TRP A 44 0.13 -6.22 -2.41
C TRP A 44 1.60 -5.77 -2.35
N ARG A 45 2.13 -5.49 -1.17
CA ARG A 45 3.56 -5.19 -0.97
C ARG A 45 4.42 -6.40 -1.31
N ASN A 46 4.02 -7.59 -0.85
CA ASN A 46 4.73 -8.82 -1.16
C ASN A 46 4.81 -9.07 -2.67
N ARG A 47 3.71 -8.87 -3.38
CA ARG A 47 3.67 -9.03 -4.83
C ARG A 47 4.57 -8.04 -5.57
N LEU A 48 4.55 -6.77 -5.16
CA LEU A 48 5.47 -5.78 -5.73
C LEU A 48 6.92 -6.11 -5.43
N ARG A 49 7.24 -6.49 -4.17
CA ARG A 49 8.59 -6.90 -3.76
C ARG A 49 9.12 -8.03 -4.63
N ASP A 50 8.35 -9.08 -4.82
CA ASP A 50 8.77 -10.23 -5.62
C ASP A 50 9.00 -9.83 -7.09
N SER A 51 8.16 -8.98 -7.64
CA SER A 51 8.33 -8.43 -8.99
C SER A 51 9.59 -7.57 -9.12
N LEU A 52 9.91 -6.75 -8.12
CA LEU A 52 11.15 -5.95 -8.08
C LEU A 52 12.39 -6.83 -7.95
N ILE A 53 12.33 -7.90 -7.14
CA ILE A 53 13.42 -8.88 -7.03
C ILE A 53 13.66 -9.58 -8.37
N GLN A 54 12.61 -9.98 -9.08
CA GLN A 54 12.72 -10.58 -10.42
C GLN A 54 13.38 -9.59 -11.40
N ALA A 55 12.92 -8.34 -11.41
CA ALA A 55 13.50 -7.29 -12.25
C ALA A 55 14.97 -7.03 -11.93
N SER A 56 15.37 -7.05 -10.66
CA SER A 56 16.76 -6.87 -10.23
C SER A 56 17.71 -7.95 -10.74
N ARG A 57 17.17 -9.14 -10.97
CA ARG A 57 17.90 -10.32 -11.47
C ARG A 57 17.82 -10.48 -12.99
N GLY A 58 17.18 -9.55 -13.70
CA GLY A 58 16.92 -9.66 -15.13
C GLY A 58 15.98 -10.81 -15.51
N GLN A 59 15.15 -11.26 -14.57
CA GLN A 59 14.17 -12.31 -14.77
C GLN A 59 12.86 -11.74 -15.32
N PRO A 60 12.02 -12.54 -16.00
CA PRO A 60 10.67 -12.13 -16.35
C PRO A 60 9.89 -11.69 -15.12
N VAL A 61 9.29 -10.49 -15.18
CA VAL A 61 8.54 -9.91 -14.08
C VAL A 61 7.11 -10.46 -14.07
N SER A 62 6.67 -10.98 -12.93
CA SER A 62 5.32 -11.54 -12.77
C SER A 62 4.22 -10.48 -12.92
N GLY A 63 4.52 -9.21 -12.61
CA GLY A 63 3.57 -8.11 -12.71
C GLY A 63 2.37 -8.22 -11.75
N PRO A 64 1.37 -7.33 -11.91
CA PRO A 64 0.10 -7.43 -11.21
C PRO A 64 -0.69 -8.66 -11.69
N PRO A 65 -1.59 -9.23 -10.83
CA PRO A 65 -2.46 -10.31 -11.25
C PRO A 65 -3.41 -9.86 -12.37
N ALA A 66 -3.72 -10.77 -13.29
CA ALA A 66 -4.66 -10.48 -14.39
C ALA A 66 -6.10 -10.30 -13.87
N ASP A 67 -6.47 -11.04 -12.83
CA ASP A 67 -7.75 -10.93 -12.12
C ASP A 67 -7.48 -10.47 -10.68
N ILE A 68 -7.72 -9.18 -10.45
CA ILE A 68 -7.48 -8.52 -9.16
C ILE A 68 -8.47 -9.02 -8.10
N ASP A 69 -9.73 -9.20 -8.48
CA ASP A 69 -10.78 -9.60 -7.56
C ASP A 69 -10.58 -11.03 -7.09
N ALA A 70 -10.24 -11.94 -7.99
CA ALA A 70 -9.88 -13.31 -7.63
C ALA A 70 -8.63 -13.36 -6.74
N PHE A 71 -7.60 -12.57 -7.03
CA PHE A 71 -6.42 -12.46 -6.17
C PHE A 71 -6.79 -11.97 -4.77
N ASN A 72 -7.53 -10.87 -4.66
CA ASN A 72 -7.97 -10.31 -3.38
C ASN A 72 -8.82 -11.30 -2.58
N ALA A 73 -9.74 -12.02 -3.25
CA ALA A 73 -10.58 -13.02 -2.58
C ALA A 73 -9.77 -14.17 -1.97
N VAL A 74 -8.76 -14.67 -2.67
CA VAL A 74 -7.85 -15.72 -2.17
C VAL A 74 -7.03 -15.20 -0.98
N GLU A 75 -6.45 -14.02 -1.08
CA GLU A 75 -5.64 -13.43 -0.01
C GLU A 75 -6.46 -13.14 1.25
N LEU A 76 -7.67 -12.60 1.11
CA LEU A 76 -8.57 -12.35 2.23
C LEU A 76 -9.01 -13.66 2.91
N ALA A 77 -9.34 -14.69 2.12
CA ALA A 77 -9.72 -15.99 2.66
C ALA A 77 -8.56 -16.64 3.44
N SER A 78 -7.33 -16.54 2.91
CA SER A 78 -6.13 -17.06 3.58
C SER A 78 -5.79 -16.32 4.88
N SER A 79 -6.19 -15.05 4.98
CA SER A 79 -5.93 -14.15 6.12
C SER A 79 -7.08 -14.08 7.11
N ALA A 80 -8.18 -14.85 6.95
CA ALA A 80 -9.41 -14.72 7.73
C ALA A 80 -9.24 -14.88 9.26
N ARG A 81 -8.13 -15.45 9.72
CA ARG A 81 -7.84 -15.67 11.15
C ARG A 81 -6.58 -14.92 11.63
N ILE A 82 -6.02 -14.06 10.81
CA ILE A 82 -4.81 -13.31 11.17
C ILE A 82 -5.13 -12.30 12.28
N SER A 83 -4.25 -12.16 13.26
CA SER A 83 -4.37 -11.09 14.25
C SER A 83 -3.94 -9.73 13.64
N LEU A 84 -4.43 -8.61 14.21
CA LEU A 84 -4.00 -7.29 13.79
C LEU A 84 -2.49 -7.10 13.98
N GLU A 85 -1.95 -7.58 15.09
CA GLU A 85 -0.52 -7.53 15.39
C GLU A 85 0.32 -8.25 14.34
N GLU A 86 -0.07 -9.48 13.98
CA GLU A 86 0.63 -10.26 12.96
C GLU A 86 0.52 -9.64 11.56
N ALA A 87 -0.67 -9.17 11.18
CA ALA A 87 -0.89 -8.51 9.90
C ALA A 87 -0.07 -7.22 9.78
N ALA A 88 -0.06 -6.39 10.83
CA ALA A 88 0.71 -5.17 10.89
C ALA A 88 2.22 -5.44 10.83
N ALA A 89 2.72 -6.40 11.61
CA ALA A 89 4.13 -6.78 11.59
C ALA A 89 4.56 -7.25 10.19
N ARG A 90 3.72 -8.04 9.51
CA ARG A 90 3.98 -8.49 8.14
C ARG A 90 3.99 -7.33 7.14
N ALA A 91 3.02 -6.42 7.22
CA ALA A 91 2.97 -5.24 6.36
C ALA A 91 4.19 -4.34 6.55
N GLN A 92 4.64 -4.14 7.80
CA GLN A 92 5.82 -3.35 8.13
C GLN A 92 7.12 -3.98 7.63
N ALA A 93 7.30 -5.30 7.82
CA ALA A 93 8.48 -6.00 7.32
C ALA A 93 8.62 -5.86 5.80
N LEU A 94 7.52 -6.06 5.07
CA LEU A 94 7.48 -5.90 3.61
C LEU A 94 7.71 -4.45 3.17
N HIS A 95 7.26 -3.48 3.96
CA HIS A 95 7.55 -2.07 3.72
C HIS A 95 9.04 -1.77 3.83
N GLY A 96 9.71 -2.30 4.86
CA GLY A 96 11.17 -2.22 5.00
C GLY A 96 11.90 -2.84 3.83
N ASP A 97 11.53 -4.06 3.42
CA ASP A 97 12.10 -4.74 2.25
C ASP A 97 12.01 -3.88 0.98
N LEU A 98 10.88 -3.19 0.77
CA LEU A 98 10.67 -2.31 -0.39
C LEU A 98 11.55 -1.06 -0.34
N ILE A 99 11.78 -0.48 0.84
CA ILE A 99 12.72 0.64 1.05
C ILE A 99 14.14 0.20 0.70
N ASP A 100 14.59 -0.97 1.18
CA ASP A 100 15.91 -1.51 0.91
C ASP A 100 16.12 -1.84 -0.59
N LEU A 101 15.11 -2.42 -1.22
CA LEU A 101 15.11 -2.64 -2.66
C LEU A 101 15.18 -1.33 -3.43
N TRP A 102 14.44 -0.31 -3.04
CA TRP A 102 14.52 1.02 -3.64
C TRP A 102 15.91 1.64 -3.51
N ALA A 103 16.52 1.56 -2.32
CA ALA A 103 17.87 2.07 -2.09
C ALA A 103 18.91 1.39 -3.01
N THR A 104 18.70 0.11 -3.33
CA THR A 104 19.58 -0.68 -4.20
C THR A 104 19.31 -0.45 -5.69
N LEU A 105 18.04 -0.43 -6.09
CA LEU A 105 17.63 -0.40 -7.49
C LEU A 105 17.63 1.02 -8.07
N GLY A 106 17.27 2.00 -7.27
CA GLY A 106 16.97 3.36 -7.72
C GLY A 106 15.80 3.41 -8.69
N ASP A 107 15.62 4.56 -9.33
CA ASP A 107 14.57 4.71 -10.33
C ASP A 107 15.03 4.18 -11.70
N ARG A 108 14.25 3.27 -12.25
CA ARG A 108 14.50 2.61 -13.54
C ARG A 108 13.19 2.23 -14.22
N PRO A 109 13.20 1.95 -15.55
CA PRO A 109 12.01 1.44 -16.24
C PRO A 109 11.47 0.16 -15.57
N PHE A 110 10.21 0.19 -15.17
CA PHE A 110 9.53 -0.92 -14.52
C PHE A 110 8.02 -0.78 -14.69
N LYS A 111 7.38 -1.81 -15.26
CA LYS A 111 5.94 -1.77 -15.48
C LYS A 111 5.17 -2.41 -14.35
N TRP A 112 4.28 -1.60 -13.71
CA TRP A 112 3.40 -2.05 -12.65
C TRP A 112 2.05 -1.33 -12.77
N PHE A 113 1.01 -1.99 -13.24
CA PHE A 113 -0.24 -1.35 -13.63
C PHE A 113 0.02 -0.16 -14.59
N THR A 114 -0.35 1.03 -14.14
CA THR A 114 -0.14 2.30 -14.86
C THR A 114 1.24 2.91 -14.63
N ALA A 115 1.97 2.47 -13.61
CA ALA A 115 3.32 2.95 -13.33
C ALA A 115 4.32 2.44 -14.39
N ASN A 116 5.30 3.27 -14.73
CA ASN A 116 6.32 2.99 -15.75
C ASN A 116 7.74 2.97 -15.19
N THR A 117 7.92 3.38 -13.93
CA THR A 117 9.20 3.32 -13.22
C THR A 117 9.05 2.63 -11.86
N THR A 118 10.18 2.25 -11.26
CA THR A 118 10.21 1.66 -9.92
C THR A 118 9.72 2.65 -8.86
N GLY A 119 10.03 3.94 -9.01
CA GLY A 119 9.56 4.99 -8.11
C GLY A 119 8.04 5.17 -8.17
N GLU A 120 7.47 5.27 -9.38
CA GLU A 120 6.02 5.34 -9.58
C GLU A 120 5.31 4.10 -9.01
N ALA A 121 5.87 2.90 -9.21
CA ALA A 121 5.31 1.65 -8.70
C ALA A 121 5.28 1.63 -7.16
N LEU A 122 6.35 2.09 -6.50
CA LEU A 122 6.44 2.19 -5.05
C LEU A 122 5.44 3.23 -4.50
N ILE A 123 5.38 4.42 -5.10
CA ILE A 123 4.41 5.45 -4.69
C ILE A 123 2.99 4.90 -4.83
N ARG A 124 2.66 4.32 -5.99
CA ARG A 124 1.33 3.76 -6.25
C ARG A 124 0.94 2.67 -5.25
N ASN A 125 1.84 1.70 -5.03
CA ASN A 125 1.53 0.48 -4.27
C ASN A 125 1.72 0.62 -2.75
N SER A 126 2.69 1.42 -2.32
CA SER A 126 3.12 1.44 -0.91
C SER A 126 2.96 2.80 -0.24
N TYR A 127 2.41 3.80 -0.95
CA TYR A 127 1.99 5.08 -0.40
C TYR A 127 0.51 5.36 -0.70
N VAL A 128 0.08 5.36 -1.97
CA VAL A 128 -1.29 5.74 -2.34
C VAL A 128 -2.30 4.64 -2.01
N HIS A 129 -2.01 3.40 -2.38
CA HIS A 129 -2.92 2.26 -2.17
C HIS A 129 -3.27 2.04 -0.67
N PRO A 130 -2.31 2.00 0.27
CA PRO A 130 -2.64 1.93 1.69
C PRO A 130 -3.47 3.12 2.16
N ARG A 131 -3.06 4.35 1.86
CA ARG A 131 -3.74 5.58 2.28
C ARG A 131 -5.17 5.68 1.78
N ARG A 132 -5.42 5.23 0.55
CA ARG A 132 -6.78 5.10 0.03
C ARG A 132 -7.62 4.21 0.93
N HIS A 133 -7.14 3.01 1.24
CA HIS A 133 -7.88 2.06 2.08
C HIS A 133 -8.03 2.53 3.52
N LEU A 134 -7.03 3.18 4.10
CA LEU A 134 -7.14 3.79 5.43
C LEU A 134 -8.17 4.91 5.44
N ALA A 135 -8.19 5.78 4.43
CA ALA A 135 -9.19 6.83 4.31
C ALA A 135 -10.61 6.25 4.16
N GLU A 136 -10.80 5.26 3.27
CA GLU A 136 -12.05 4.54 3.09
C GLU A 136 -12.54 3.93 4.41
N HIS A 137 -11.64 3.31 5.17
CA HIS A 137 -11.92 2.74 6.48
C HIS A 137 -12.51 3.78 7.46
N TYR A 138 -11.84 4.93 7.62
CA TYR A 138 -12.32 5.99 8.52
C TYR A 138 -13.67 6.57 8.06
N LEU A 139 -13.83 6.81 6.75
CA LEU A 139 -15.07 7.32 6.18
C LEU A 139 -16.26 6.37 6.41
N GLU A 140 -16.06 5.06 6.20
CA GLU A 140 -17.09 4.03 6.42
C GLU A 140 -17.53 3.93 7.88
N ARG A 141 -16.65 4.29 8.82
CA ARG A 141 -16.94 4.34 10.26
C ARG A 141 -17.55 5.66 10.72
N GLY A 142 -17.75 6.60 9.81
CA GLY A 142 -18.29 7.92 10.12
C GLY A 142 -17.26 8.94 10.61
N ASP A 143 -15.97 8.59 10.66
CA ASP A 143 -14.89 9.55 10.93
C ASP A 143 -14.52 10.30 9.64
N GLN A 144 -15.43 11.21 9.25
CA GLN A 144 -15.30 12.02 8.04
C GLN A 144 -14.04 12.91 8.09
N SER A 145 -13.70 13.41 9.28
CA SER A 145 -12.57 14.31 9.47
C SER A 145 -11.25 13.60 9.12
N ARG A 146 -11.02 12.43 9.75
CA ARG A 146 -9.77 11.69 9.55
C ARG A 146 -9.66 11.12 8.14
N GLY A 147 -10.75 10.57 7.59
CA GLY A 147 -10.75 10.05 6.23
C GLY A 147 -10.47 11.13 5.19
N SER A 148 -11.06 12.32 5.32
CA SER A 148 -10.80 13.46 4.43
C SER A 148 -9.37 13.98 4.59
N GLU A 149 -8.88 14.14 5.82
CA GLU A 149 -7.51 14.56 6.11
C GLU A 149 -6.47 13.69 5.38
N ILE A 150 -6.58 12.35 5.50
CA ILE A 150 -5.67 11.42 4.82
C ILE A 150 -5.71 11.61 3.30
N ARG A 151 -6.89 11.79 2.71
CA ARG A 151 -7.03 12.03 1.26
C ARG A 151 -6.40 13.34 0.83
N GLU A 152 -6.67 14.43 1.54
CA GLU A 152 -6.16 15.76 1.22
C GLU A 152 -4.64 15.83 1.37
N GLU A 153 -4.08 15.30 2.45
CA GLU A 153 -2.64 15.18 2.64
C GLU A 153 -1.98 14.37 1.53
N THR A 154 -2.59 13.22 1.18
CA THR A 154 -2.05 12.35 0.12
C THR A 154 -2.04 13.09 -1.22
N LEU A 155 -3.12 13.78 -1.56
CA LEU A 155 -3.22 14.53 -2.81
C LEU A 155 -2.20 15.68 -2.87
N ALA A 156 -2.07 16.44 -1.79
CA ALA A 156 -1.09 17.53 -1.69
C ALA A 156 0.34 17.02 -1.88
N GLU A 157 0.68 15.90 -1.27
CA GLU A 157 2.00 15.28 -1.39
C GLU A 157 2.27 14.73 -2.80
N LEU A 158 1.27 14.11 -3.44
CA LEU A 158 1.42 13.64 -4.81
C LEU A 158 1.66 14.80 -5.79
N HIS A 159 0.97 15.92 -5.64
CA HIS A 159 1.22 17.14 -6.43
C HIS A 159 2.61 17.72 -6.15
N ARG A 160 3.06 17.71 -4.89
CA ARG A 160 4.38 18.23 -4.52
C ARG A 160 5.53 17.45 -5.15
N VAL A 161 5.35 16.16 -5.41
CA VAL A 161 6.37 15.29 -6.04
C VAL A 161 6.15 15.11 -7.53
N ASP A 162 5.25 15.88 -8.14
CA ASP A 162 4.87 15.76 -9.56
C ASP A 162 4.50 14.33 -9.96
N ALA A 163 3.74 13.64 -9.10
CA ALA A 163 3.33 12.26 -9.39
C ALA A 163 2.46 12.19 -10.66
N PRO A 164 2.62 11.15 -11.50
CA PRO A 164 1.80 10.99 -12.70
C PRO A 164 0.31 10.95 -12.38
N GLN A 165 -0.53 11.53 -13.25
CA GLN A 165 -1.97 11.55 -13.06
C GLN A 165 -2.55 10.15 -12.82
N SER A 166 -2.03 9.14 -13.49
CA SER A 166 -2.45 7.74 -13.31
C SER A 166 -2.15 7.15 -11.91
N VAL A 167 -1.26 7.76 -11.14
CA VAL A 167 -1.02 7.43 -9.72
C VAL A 167 -1.99 8.19 -8.84
N ILE A 168 -2.27 9.45 -9.18
CA ILE A 168 -3.24 10.31 -8.47
C ILE A 168 -4.66 9.73 -8.61
N ASP A 169 -5.04 9.24 -9.79
CA ASP A 169 -6.36 8.66 -10.08
C ASP A 169 -6.68 7.43 -9.21
N LEU A 170 -5.66 6.77 -8.63
CA LEU A 170 -5.91 5.67 -7.71
C LEU A 170 -6.53 6.15 -6.37
N LEU A 171 -6.28 7.40 -5.99
CA LEU A 171 -6.81 7.97 -4.75
C LEU A 171 -8.27 8.45 -4.90
N LEU A 172 -8.65 8.86 -6.10
CA LEU A 172 -9.98 9.41 -6.42
C LEU A 172 -11.01 8.32 -6.69
#